data_8ca2523cc538f3b20889f4753fc49622
#
_entry.id   8ca2523cc538f3b20889f4753fc49622
#
_cell.length_a   1.000
_cell.length_b   1.000
_cell.length_c   1.000
_cell.angle_alpha   90.00
_cell.angle_beta   90.00
_cell.angle_gamma   90.00
#
_symmetry.space_group_name_H-M   'P 1'
#
loop_
_entity.id
_entity.type
_entity.pdbx_description
1 polymer ?
#
loop_
_entity_poly.entity_id
_entity_poly.type
_entity_poly.pdbx_seq_one_letter_code
_entity_poly.pdbx_strand_id
1 'polypeptide(L)'
;RMSRGLGDVYKRQTQTEKNLQAAFAGESQATNKYTYFASVAKKEGYEQIAEIFRKTSANEQYHAKMWFRELEGIGTTAENLAAAADGENFEWTDMYDEFAKTAEEEGFSELAEKFRQVGAIEKHHEERYRALLHNVETAAVFEKSEVKVWECRNCGHIVVGTKAPDVCPVCNLSLIHISEP
;
A
#
# COMPACT_ATOMS: atom_id res chain seq x y z
N ARG A 1 -5.62 25.66 8.35
CA ARG A 1 -6.96 25.33 7.80
C ARG A 1 -7.02 25.92 6.41
N MET A 2 -6.58 25.20 5.39
CA MET A 2 -6.92 25.56 4.01
C MET A 2 -8.42 25.30 3.80
N SER A 3 -9.12 26.32 3.34
CA SER A 3 -10.52 26.26 2.91
C SER A 3 -10.65 25.15 1.85
N ARG A 4 -11.43 24.11 2.13
CA ARG A 4 -11.89 23.20 1.08
C ARG A 4 -12.69 24.06 0.10
N GLY A 5 -12.11 24.29 -1.08
CA GLY A 5 -12.74 25.14 -2.08
C GLY A 5 -14.06 24.54 -2.56
N LEU A 6 -15.00 25.38 -2.94
CA LEU A 6 -16.28 25.01 -3.57
C LEU A 6 -16.11 24.02 -4.75
N GLY A 7 -14.90 23.90 -5.33
CA GLY A 7 -14.57 22.94 -6.38
C GLY A 7 -14.63 21.48 -5.95
N ASP A 8 -14.36 21.15 -4.69
CA ASP A 8 -14.27 19.76 -4.22
C ASP A 8 -15.66 19.11 -4.04
N VAL A 9 -16.67 19.92 -3.72
CA VAL A 9 -18.07 19.47 -3.58
C VAL A 9 -18.68 19.10 -4.93
N TYR A 10 -18.21 19.69 -6.03
CA TYR A 10 -18.75 19.48 -7.38
C TYR A 10 -18.15 18.28 -8.13
N LYS A 11 -17.02 17.71 -7.68
CA LYS A 11 -16.41 16.53 -8.33
C LYS A 11 -17.18 15.25 -8.03
N ARG A 12 -17.73 15.10 -6.82
CA ARG A 12 -18.39 13.86 -6.38
C ARG A 12 -19.65 13.56 -7.19
N GLN A 13 -19.80 12.30 -7.64
CA GLN A 13 -20.90 11.80 -8.47
C GLN A 13 -20.95 12.36 -9.91
N THR A 14 -19.89 13.01 -10.38
CA THR A 14 -19.78 13.50 -11.75
C THR A 14 -19.22 12.43 -12.69
N GLN A 15 -19.45 12.62 -14.00
CA GLN A 15 -18.78 11.79 -15.01
C GLN A 15 -17.25 11.96 -14.95
N THR A 16 -16.75 13.12 -14.58
CA THR A 16 -15.31 13.38 -14.41
C THR A 16 -14.72 12.56 -13.28
N GLU A 17 -15.41 12.43 -12.14
CA GLU A 17 -14.96 11.54 -11.05
C GLU A 17 -14.87 10.07 -11.51
N LYS A 18 -15.90 9.58 -12.22
CA LYS A 18 -15.87 8.23 -12.81
C LYS A 18 -14.70 8.05 -13.80
N ASN A 19 -14.40 9.07 -14.58
CA ASN A 19 -13.28 9.06 -15.51
C ASN A 19 -11.93 9.03 -14.75
N LEU A 20 -11.79 9.76 -13.65
CA LEU A 20 -10.60 9.71 -12.79
C LEU A 20 -10.41 8.32 -12.16
N GLN A 21 -11.49 7.71 -11.67
CA GLN A 21 -11.45 6.34 -11.14
C GLN A 21 -11.03 5.32 -12.22
N ALA A 22 -11.60 5.43 -13.41
CA ALA A 22 -11.25 4.57 -14.54
C ALA A 22 -9.80 4.78 -14.99
N ALA A 23 -9.32 6.02 -15.04
CA ALA A 23 -7.93 6.34 -15.35
C ALA A 23 -6.98 5.77 -14.29
N PHE A 24 -7.25 5.98 -13.00
CA PHE A 24 -6.46 5.39 -11.91
C PHE A 24 -6.39 3.86 -12.01
N ALA A 25 -7.53 3.20 -12.23
CA ALA A 25 -7.59 1.75 -12.39
C ALA A 25 -6.79 1.26 -13.60
N GLY A 26 -6.93 1.93 -14.76
CA GLY A 26 -6.21 1.60 -16.00
C GLY A 26 -4.70 1.69 -15.85
N GLU A 27 -4.20 2.82 -15.33
CA GLU A 27 -2.77 3.05 -15.11
C GLU A 27 -2.17 2.09 -14.06
N SER A 28 -2.93 1.80 -12.99
CA SER A 28 -2.52 0.82 -11.96
C SER A 28 -2.36 -0.58 -12.56
N GLN A 29 -3.29 -1.00 -13.42
CA GLN A 29 -3.19 -2.27 -14.14
C GLN A 29 -2.03 -2.27 -15.14
N ALA A 30 -1.81 -1.18 -15.90
CA ALA A 30 -0.72 -1.05 -16.86
C ALA A 30 0.64 -1.17 -16.15
N THR A 31 0.83 -0.49 -15.02
CA THR A 31 2.01 -0.60 -14.15
C THR A 31 2.37 -2.06 -13.85
N ASN A 32 1.40 -2.84 -13.36
CA ASN A 32 1.63 -4.25 -13.02
C ASN A 32 1.87 -5.11 -14.27
N LYS A 33 1.06 -4.96 -15.32
CA LYS A 33 1.22 -5.73 -16.57
C LYS A 33 2.60 -5.52 -17.19
N TYR A 34 3.08 -4.27 -17.27
CA TYR A 34 4.39 -3.97 -17.88
C TYR A 34 5.55 -4.48 -17.03
N THR A 35 5.42 -4.49 -15.70
CA THR A 35 6.39 -5.16 -14.82
C THR A 35 6.48 -6.66 -15.12
N TYR A 36 5.33 -7.34 -15.32
CA TYR A 36 5.31 -8.76 -15.68
C TYR A 36 5.88 -9.02 -17.07
N PHE A 37 5.55 -8.17 -18.05
CA PHE A 37 6.09 -8.27 -19.42
C PHE A 37 7.60 -8.03 -19.46
N ALA A 38 8.11 -7.08 -18.66
CA ALA A 38 9.55 -6.86 -18.51
C ALA A 38 10.27 -8.12 -17.97
N SER A 39 9.66 -8.84 -17.04
CA SER A 39 10.21 -10.08 -16.51
C SER A 39 10.32 -11.18 -17.58
N VAL A 40 9.31 -11.30 -18.44
CA VAL A 40 9.32 -12.26 -19.56
C VAL A 40 10.38 -11.87 -20.57
N ALA A 41 10.40 -10.62 -21.05
CA ALA A 41 11.37 -10.13 -22.02
C ALA A 41 12.82 -10.35 -21.56
N LYS A 42 13.09 -10.10 -20.27
CA LYS A 42 14.41 -10.37 -19.67
C LYS A 42 14.78 -11.84 -19.71
N LYS A 43 13.86 -12.75 -19.37
CA LYS A 43 14.09 -14.20 -19.41
C LYS A 43 14.36 -14.72 -20.83
N GLU A 44 13.77 -14.06 -21.83
CA GLU A 44 13.96 -14.37 -23.25
C GLU A 44 15.24 -13.71 -23.85
N GLY A 45 15.97 -12.89 -23.06
CA GLY A 45 17.20 -12.23 -23.48
C GLY A 45 17.00 -10.88 -24.18
N TYR A 46 15.79 -10.34 -24.21
CA TYR A 46 15.48 -9.05 -24.83
C TYR A 46 15.65 -7.89 -23.83
N GLU A 47 16.88 -7.63 -23.40
CA GLU A 47 17.18 -6.64 -22.35
C GLU A 47 16.68 -5.23 -22.69
N GLN A 48 16.80 -4.78 -23.95
CA GLN A 48 16.27 -3.47 -24.38
C GLN A 48 14.76 -3.39 -24.23
N ILE A 49 14.02 -4.43 -24.61
CA ILE A 49 12.56 -4.49 -24.49
C ILE A 49 12.16 -4.52 -23.02
N ALA A 50 12.85 -5.32 -22.21
CA ALA A 50 12.63 -5.37 -20.77
C ALA A 50 12.81 -4.00 -20.10
N GLU A 51 13.86 -3.24 -20.52
CA GLU A 51 14.11 -1.89 -20.01
C GLU A 51 13.00 -0.89 -20.41
N ILE A 52 12.53 -0.96 -21.66
CA ILE A 52 11.42 -0.12 -22.12
C ILE A 52 10.15 -0.40 -21.29
N PHE A 53 9.80 -1.68 -21.05
CA PHE A 53 8.67 -2.03 -20.21
C PHE A 53 8.83 -1.51 -18.77
N ARG A 54 10.01 -1.65 -18.15
CA ARG A 54 10.27 -1.13 -16.79
C ARG A 54 10.09 0.39 -16.73
N LYS A 55 10.65 1.10 -17.70
CA LYS A 55 10.55 2.57 -17.78
C LYS A 55 9.10 3.02 -17.96
N THR A 56 8.36 2.37 -18.87
CA THR A 56 6.95 2.67 -19.08
C THR A 56 6.14 2.36 -17.83
N SER A 57 6.34 1.20 -17.19
CA SER A 57 5.69 0.86 -15.90
C SER A 57 5.88 1.95 -14.84
N ALA A 58 7.08 2.52 -14.72
CA ALA A 58 7.34 3.62 -13.79
C ALA A 58 6.59 4.91 -14.16
N ASN A 59 6.42 5.19 -15.47
CA ASN A 59 5.61 6.33 -15.93
C ASN A 59 4.13 6.14 -15.57
N GLU A 60 3.58 4.94 -15.81
CA GLU A 60 2.16 4.64 -15.51
C GLU A 60 1.90 4.66 -14.00
N GLN A 61 2.87 4.24 -13.17
CA GLN A 61 2.78 4.39 -11.72
C GLN A 61 2.66 5.86 -11.30
N TYR A 62 3.38 6.75 -11.97
CA TYR A 62 3.28 8.19 -11.73
C TYR A 62 1.91 8.74 -12.16
N HIS A 63 1.40 8.33 -13.32
CA HIS A 63 0.07 8.71 -13.80
C HIS A 63 -1.02 8.24 -12.83
N ALA A 64 -0.97 6.98 -12.40
CA ALA A 64 -1.90 6.43 -11.41
C ALA A 64 -1.89 7.27 -10.10
N LYS A 65 -0.70 7.60 -9.58
CA LYS A 65 -0.56 8.45 -8.39
C LYS A 65 -1.15 9.86 -8.59
N MET A 66 -1.00 10.43 -9.79
CA MET A 66 -1.56 11.74 -10.13
C MET A 66 -3.09 11.70 -10.06
N TRP A 67 -3.72 10.71 -10.68
CA TRP A 67 -5.18 10.55 -10.66
C TRP A 67 -5.71 10.23 -9.27
N PHE A 68 -4.98 9.41 -8.51
CA PHE A 68 -5.36 9.07 -7.14
C PHE A 68 -5.31 10.28 -6.19
N ARG A 69 -4.40 11.23 -6.42
CA ARG A 69 -4.38 12.51 -5.71
C ARG A 69 -5.60 13.37 -6.06
N GLU A 70 -5.99 13.43 -7.34
CA GLU A 70 -7.19 14.16 -7.78
C GLU A 70 -8.48 13.57 -7.19
N LEU A 71 -8.47 12.28 -6.84
CA LEU A 71 -9.52 11.57 -6.12
C LEU A 71 -9.44 11.75 -4.59
N GLU A 72 -8.48 12.55 -4.11
CA GLU A 72 -8.20 12.73 -2.67
C GLU A 72 -7.87 11.42 -1.93
N GLY A 73 -7.36 10.41 -2.66
CA GLY A 73 -7.08 9.08 -2.13
C GLY A 73 -5.80 8.99 -1.29
N ILE A 74 -4.98 10.05 -1.20
CA ILE A 74 -3.75 10.08 -0.40
C ILE A 74 -3.90 11.08 0.72
N GLY A 75 -4.02 10.59 1.94
CA GLY A 75 -4.11 11.37 3.17
C GLY A 75 -2.83 11.32 4.02
N THR A 76 -2.97 11.61 5.29
CA THR A 76 -1.94 11.41 6.32
C THR A 76 -1.65 9.91 6.49
N THR A 77 -0.56 9.57 7.18
CA THR A 77 -0.23 8.17 7.48
C THR A 77 -1.36 7.44 8.20
N ALA A 78 -2.01 8.09 9.18
CA ALA A 78 -3.13 7.49 9.90
C ALA A 78 -4.35 7.26 8.98
N GLU A 79 -4.71 8.26 8.16
CA GLU A 79 -5.80 8.12 7.18
C GLU A 79 -5.50 7.03 6.14
N ASN A 80 -4.27 6.95 5.64
CA ASN A 80 -3.86 5.93 4.69
C ASN A 80 -3.88 4.51 5.31
N LEU A 81 -3.46 4.37 6.58
CA LEU A 81 -3.54 3.09 7.31
C LEU A 81 -4.98 2.66 7.55
N ALA A 82 -5.86 3.59 7.91
CA ALA A 82 -7.30 3.31 8.05
C ALA A 82 -7.90 2.87 6.72
N ALA A 83 -7.65 3.61 5.64
CA ALA A 83 -8.16 3.29 4.31
C ALA A 83 -7.64 1.93 3.80
N ALA A 84 -6.36 1.61 4.05
CA ALA A 84 -5.79 0.31 3.72
C ALA A 84 -6.48 -0.81 4.52
N ALA A 85 -6.61 -0.66 5.85
CA ALA A 85 -7.29 -1.65 6.68
C ALA A 85 -8.74 -1.90 6.26
N ASP A 86 -9.47 -0.84 5.87
CA ASP A 86 -10.86 -0.96 5.41
C ASP A 86 -10.96 -1.64 4.04
N GLY A 87 -9.98 -1.39 3.15
CA GLY A 87 -9.86 -2.09 1.86
C GLY A 87 -9.63 -3.59 2.06
N GLU A 88 -8.63 -3.97 2.84
CA GLU A 88 -8.33 -5.38 3.14
C GLU A 88 -9.51 -6.08 3.85
N ASN A 89 -10.20 -5.37 4.77
CA ASN A 89 -11.40 -5.89 5.40
C ASN A 89 -12.46 -6.25 4.38
N PHE A 90 -12.80 -5.35 3.45
CA PHE A 90 -13.75 -5.63 2.37
C PHE A 90 -13.30 -6.80 1.48
N GLU A 91 -12.01 -6.90 1.18
CA GLU A 91 -11.49 -7.97 0.34
C GLU A 91 -11.70 -9.35 0.96
N TRP A 92 -11.43 -9.54 2.26
CA TRP A 92 -11.55 -10.85 2.88
C TRP A 92 -12.96 -11.17 3.41
N THR A 93 -13.77 -10.17 3.81
CA THR A 93 -15.12 -10.41 4.32
C THR A 93 -16.16 -10.61 3.21
N ASP A 94 -15.99 -9.91 2.09
CA ASP A 94 -16.99 -9.82 1.04
C ASP A 94 -16.47 -10.33 -0.30
N MET A 95 -15.44 -9.70 -0.86
CA MET A 95 -15.01 -9.91 -2.25
C MET A 95 -14.50 -11.32 -2.49
N TYR A 96 -13.49 -11.79 -1.75
CA TYR A 96 -12.91 -13.12 -1.98
C TYR A 96 -13.82 -14.26 -1.53
N ASP A 97 -14.67 -14.04 -0.53
CA ASP A 97 -15.69 -15.01 -0.12
C ASP A 97 -16.73 -15.22 -1.23
N GLU A 98 -17.21 -14.14 -1.84
CA GLU A 98 -18.15 -14.20 -2.97
C GLU A 98 -17.49 -14.81 -4.22
N PHE A 99 -16.24 -14.43 -4.52
CA PHE A 99 -15.50 -15.01 -5.65
C PHE A 99 -15.27 -16.51 -5.48
N ALA A 100 -14.95 -16.97 -4.27
CA ALA A 100 -14.77 -18.38 -3.99
C ALA A 100 -16.06 -19.18 -4.16
N LYS A 101 -17.19 -18.65 -3.69
CA LYS A 101 -18.52 -19.26 -3.88
C LYS A 101 -18.88 -19.39 -5.36
N THR A 102 -18.73 -18.29 -6.11
CA THR A 102 -18.99 -18.27 -7.56
C THR A 102 -18.12 -19.28 -8.31
N ALA A 103 -16.82 -19.30 -8.00
CA ALA A 103 -15.89 -20.25 -8.63
C ALA A 103 -16.24 -21.73 -8.31
N GLU A 104 -16.71 -22.01 -7.09
CA GLU A 104 -17.20 -23.35 -6.72
C GLU A 104 -18.44 -23.74 -7.51
N GLU A 105 -19.44 -22.84 -7.62
CA GLU A 105 -20.67 -23.04 -8.37
C GLU A 105 -20.42 -23.26 -9.88
N GLU A 106 -19.42 -22.58 -10.42
CA GLU A 106 -19.00 -22.73 -11.83
C GLU A 106 -18.08 -23.92 -12.08
N GLY A 107 -17.68 -24.69 -11.05
CA GLY A 107 -16.86 -25.88 -11.14
C GLY A 107 -15.34 -25.63 -11.17
N PHE A 108 -14.89 -24.41 -10.77
CA PHE A 108 -13.49 -24.02 -10.68
C PHE A 108 -12.93 -24.18 -9.26
N SER A 109 -13.01 -25.38 -8.68
CA SER A 109 -12.65 -25.63 -7.27
C SER A 109 -11.22 -25.23 -6.90
N GLU A 110 -10.25 -25.38 -7.81
CA GLU A 110 -8.87 -24.92 -7.57
C GLU A 110 -8.77 -23.39 -7.46
N LEU A 111 -9.56 -22.65 -8.22
CA LEU A 111 -9.62 -21.18 -8.13
C LEU A 111 -10.37 -20.76 -6.86
N ALA A 112 -11.46 -21.45 -6.52
CA ALA A 112 -12.18 -21.22 -5.28
C ALA A 112 -11.27 -21.32 -4.07
N GLU A 113 -10.43 -22.37 -4.02
CA GLU A 113 -9.46 -22.55 -2.94
C GLU A 113 -8.40 -21.42 -2.93
N LYS A 114 -7.89 -20.99 -4.10
CA LYS A 114 -6.96 -19.87 -4.19
C LYS A 114 -7.58 -18.57 -3.68
N PHE A 115 -8.85 -18.28 -4.01
CA PHE A 115 -9.56 -17.12 -3.49
C PHE A 115 -9.66 -17.15 -1.96
N ARG A 116 -10.02 -18.30 -1.36
CA ARG A 116 -10.06 -18.45 0.10
C ARG A 116 -8.69 -18.21 0.76
N GLN A 117 -7.63 -18.77 0.15
CA GLN A 117 -6.26 -18.59 0.66
C GLN A 117 -5.80 -17.14 0.59
N VAL A 118 -6.08 -16.43 -0.50
CA VAL A 118 -5.78 -15.00 -0.63
C VAL A 118 -6.58 -14.22 0.39
N GLY A 119 -7.90 -14.45 0.50
CA GLY A 119 -8.73 -13.80 1.53
C GLY A 119 -8.20 -13.97 2.96
N ALA A 120 -7.64 -15.14 3.30
CA ALA A 120 -6.98 -15.36 4.59
C ALA A 120 -5.70 -14.50 4.75
N ILE A 121 -4.98 -14.21 3.67
CA ILE A 121 -3.82 -13.30 3.68
C ILE A 121 -4.27 -11.87 3.92
N GLU A 122 -5.34 -11.41 3.23
CA GLU A 122 -5.84 -10.04 3.36
C GLU A 122 -6.35 -9.75 4.76
N LYS A 123 -6.90 -10.75 5.45
CA LYS A 123 -7.21 -10.63 6.88
C LYS A 123 -5.97 -10.30 7.73
N HIS A 124 -4.83 -10.93 7.46
CA HIS A 124 -3.58 -10.62 8.17
C HIS A 124 -3.03 -9.23 7.80
N HIS A 125 -3.26 -8.77 6.56
CA HIS A 125 -2.91 -7.41 6.16
C HIS A 125 -3.75 -6.40 6.94
N GLU A 126 -5.08 -6.60 7.06
CA GLU A 126 -5.95 -5.75 7.88
C GLU A 126 -5.47 -5.69 9.33
N GLU A 127 -5.26 -6.83 9.97
CA GLU A 127 -4.79 -6.91 11.36
C GLU A 127 -3.49 -6.11 11.55
N ARG A 128 -2.56 -6.22 10.60
CA ARG A 128 -1.30 -5.47 10.62
C ARG A 128 -1.51 -3.98 10.48
N TYR A 129 -2.33 -3.53 9.52
CA TYR A 129 -2.61 -2.11 9.33
C TYR A 129 -3.33 -1.50 10.52
N ARG A 130 -4.27 -2.19 11.14
CA ARG A 130 -4.95 -1.72 12.36
C ARG A 130 -3.99 -1.62 13.55
N ALA A 131 -3.07 -2.56 13.71
CA ALA A 131 -2.05 -2.49 14.75
C ALA A 131 -1.10 -1.30 14.53
N LEU A 132 -0.69 -1.03 13.28
CA LEU A 132 0.13 0.12 12.95
C LEU A 132 -0.62 1.44 13.14
N LEU A 133 -1.90 1.50 12.78
CA LEU A 133 -2.76 2.66 13.02
C LEU A 133 -2.85 2.97 14.52
N HIS A 134 -3.12 1.96 15.33
CA HIS A 134 -3.11 2.10 16.79
C HIS A 134 -1.79 2.67 17.31
N ASN A 135 -0.65 2.19 16.82
CA ASN A 135 0.66 2.72 17.20
C ASN A 135 0.84 4.20 16.84
N VAL A 136 0.32 4.63 15.68
CA VAL A 136 0.37 6.04 15.27
C VAL A 136 -0.52 6.90 16.16
N GLU A 137 -1.75 6.46 16.43
CA GLU A 137 -2.73 7.20 17.23
C GLU A 137 -2.32 7.33 18.70
N THR A 138 -1.64 6.33 19.24
CA THR A 138 -1.16 6.30 20.64
C THR A 138 0.26 6.82 20.78
N ALA A 139 0.89 7.33 19.72
CA ALA A 139 2.30 7.73 19.68
C ALA A 139 3.29 6.60 20.08
N ALA A 140 2.87 5.34 19.93
CA ALA A 140 3.65 4.16 20.29
C ALA A 140 4.61 3.66 19.20
N VAL A 141 4.77 4.41 18.09
CA VAL A 141 5.69 4.03 16.99
C VAL A 141 7.13 3.97 17.48
N PHE A 142 7.56 4.97 18.28
CA PHE A 142 8.93 5.14 18.78
C PHE A 142 9.05 4.90 20.27
N GLU A 143 7.98 4.51 20.96
CA GLU A 143 7.93 4.21 22.37
C GLU A 143 7.02 3.00 22.61
N LYS A 144 7.49 2.04 23.41
CA LYS A 144 6.78 0.79 23.70
C LYS A 144 6.65 0.57 25.20
N SER A 145 5.67 -0.23 25.61
CA SER A 145 5.52 -0.67 27.00
C SER A 145 6.63 -1.63 27.45
N GLU A 146 7.33 -2.25 26.49
CA GLU A 146 8.38 -3.23 26.72
C GLU A 146 9.71 -2.76 26.13
N VAL A 147 10.80 -3.33 26.64
CA VAL A 147 12.15 -3.12 26.07
C VAL A 147 12.21 -3.71 24.67
N LYS A 148 12.60 -2.90 23.71
CA LYS A 148 12.78 -3.25 22.30
C LYS A 148 14.20 -2.94 21.86
N VAL A 149 14.57 -3.52 20.73
CA VAL A 149 15.79 -3.18 19.99
C VAL A 149 15.42 -2.09 18.98
N TRP A 150 16.20 -1.04 18.92
CA TRP A 150 16.05 0.07 17.97
C TRP A 150 17.30 0.16 17.12
N GLU A 151 17.15 0.13 15.80
CA GLU A 151 18.25 0.22 14.86
C GLU A 151 18.18 1.51 14.05
N CYS A 152 19.29 2.22 13.96
CA CYS A 152 19.43 3.34 13.04
C CYS A 152 19.63 2.81 11.62
N ARG A 153 18.65 3.01 10.77
CA ARG A 153 18.61 2.51 9.37
C ARG A 153 19.70 3.13 8.47
N ASN A 154 20.37 4.20 8.93
CA ASN A 154 21.46 4.83 8.20
C ASN A 154 22.85 4.26 8.56
N CYS A 155 23.14 4.08 9.85
CA CYS A 155 24.47 3.68 10.30
C CYS A 155 24.51 2.32 11.02
N GLY A 156 23.38 1.65 11.22
CA GLY A 156 23.30 0.35 11.91
C GLY A 156 23.50 0.42 13.42
N HIS A 157 23.53 1.62 14.04
CA HIS A 157 23.67 1.75 15.48
C HIS A 157 22.44 1.18 16.20
N ILE A 158 22.68 0.34 17.20
CA ILE A 158 21.64 -0.35 17.98
C ILE A 158 21.53 0.27 19.38
N VAL A 159 20.30 0.52 19.80
CA VAL A 159 19.93 0.93 21.15
C VAL A 159 18.89 -0.04 21.70
N VAL A 160 19.00 -0.41 22.97
CA VAL A 160 18.02 -1.27 23.66
C VAL A 160 17.31 -0.45 24.72
N GLY A 161 15.98 -0.38 24.67
CA GLY A 161 15.18 0.39 25.61
C GLY A 161 13.71 0.43 25.23
N THR A 162 12.88 1.05 26.05
CA THR A 162 11.44 1.23 25.76
C THR A 162 11.16 2.32 24.75
N LYS A 163 12.16 3.19 24.48
CA LYS A 163 12.02 4.33 23.57
C LYS A 163 13.22 4.44 22.63
N ALA A 164 12.93 4.74 21.36
CA ALA A 164 13.96 5.13 20.39
C ALA A 164 14.59 6.49 20.81
N PRO A 165 15.90 6.68 20.65
CA PRO A 165 16.52 7.98 20.92
C PRO A 165 16.05 9.04 19.92
N ASP A 166 15.82 10.27 20.38
CA ASP A 166 15.36 11.38 19.51
C ASP A 166 16.37 11.71 18.39
N VAL A 167 17.64 11.41 18.64
CA VAL A 167 18.76 11.58 17.70
C VAL A 167 19.70 10.38 17.82
N CYS A 168 20.13 9.82 16.70
CA CYS A 168 21.14 8.75 16.71
C CYS A 168 22.48 9.30 17.25
N PRO A 169 23.05 8.70 18.32
CA PRO A 169 24.29 9.23 18.91
C PRO A 169 25.53 9.05 18.03
N VAL A 170 25.45 8.26 16.97
CA VAL A 170 26.57 7.97 16.05
C VAL A 170 26.54 8.87 14.83
N CYS A 171 25.41 8.98 14.14
CA CYS A 171 25.32 9.71 12.88
C CYS A 171 24.52 11.02 12.97
N ASN A 172 23.99 11.38 14.13
CA ASN A 172 23.21 12.59 14.41
C ASN A 172 21.95 12.77 13.57
N LEU A 173 21.44 11.69 12.92
CA LEU A 173 20.14 11.72 12.25
C LEU A 173 19.01 11.59 13.28
N SER A 174 17.89 12.25 12.96
CA SER A 174 16.69 12.25 13.82
C SER A 174 16.07 10.85 13.93
N LEU A 175 15.22 10.70 14.90
CA LEU A 175 14.50 9.49 15.26
C LEU A 175 13.70 8.85 14.10
N ILE A 176 13.31 9.62 13.06
CA ILE A 176 12.63 9.06 11.87
C ILE A 176 13.48 8.04 11.08
N HIS A 177 14.80 7.99 11.32
CA HIS A 177 15.72 7.00 10.74
C HIS A 177 15.92 5.78 11.64
N ILE A 178 15.24 5.71 12.78
CA ILE A 178 15.35 4.65 13.77
C ILE A 178 14.07 3.82 13.76
N SER A 179 14.18 2.51 13.75
CA SER A 179 13.05 1.57 13.76
C SER A 179 13.36 0.33 14.59
N GLU A 180 12.35 -0.41 14.97
CA GLU A 180 12.53 -1.82 15.33
C GLU A 180 13.04 -2.57 14.09
N PRO A 181 14.04 -3.44 14.21
CA PRO A 181 14.58 -4.22 13.11
C PRO A 181 13.58 -5.24 12.57
#